data_22b9345ace04a22c042cd906e598aad7
#
_entry.id   22b9345ace04a22c042cd906e598aad7
#
_cell.length_a   1.000
_cell.length_b   1.000
_cell.length_c   1.000
_cell.angle_alpha   90.00
_cell.angle_beta   90.00
_cell.angle_gamma   90.00
#
_symmetry.space_group_name_H-M   'P 1'
#
loop_
_entity.id
_entity.type
_entity.pdbx_description
1 polymer ?
#
loop_
_entity_poly.entity_id
_entity_poly.type
_entity_poly.pdbx_seq_one_letter_code
_entity_poly.pdbx_strand_id
1 'polypeptide(L)'
;LLDTQIPKTWILTPTASAEMVAKFNAFPASNSLRGIYYMGEAVRTAIVAIHQLPKTTETLWLRVLGRGTVQKQAIDELMALPQDHPYRGVTLELLYNLQQNLTTNQDLESDDRELIMRLAPLYQTEKERIKQEGRQEGRQEGRQEGEQRIVLQLLLYKFGKLDSLLIEQIQLLSVEQLEALGKALLGFSEIPQLEIWLRNISQADRDQQSI
;
A
#
# COMPACT_ATOMS: atom_id res chain seq x y z
N LEU A 1 -0.45 -36.88 -14.78
CA LEU A 1 -0.34 -35.49 -14.39
C LEU A 1 0.38 -34.74 -15.51
N LEU A 2 -0.26 -33.72 -16.08
CA LEU A 2 0.38 -32.87 -17.07
C LEU A 2 1.59 -32.18 -16.40
N ASP A 3 2.73 -32.18 -17.07
CA ASP A 3 4.01 -31.63 -16.58
C ASP A 3 3.90 -30.19 -16.04
N THR A 4 2.93 -29.42 -16.53
CA THR A 4 2.60 -28.04 -16.08
C THR A 4 1.96 -27.97 -14.68
N GLN A 5 1.47 -29.07 -14.12
CA GLN A 5 0.79 -29.09 -12.81
C GLN A 5 1.73 -29.36 -11.63
N ILE A 6 2.96 -29.77 -11.89
CA ILE A 6 3.94 -30.00 -10.83
C ILE A 6 4.60 -28.67 -10.44
N PRO A 7 4.56 -28.27 -9.16
CA PRO A 7 5.14 -27.02 -8.71
C PRO A 7 6.67 -27.00 -8.92
N LYS A 8 7.21 -25.80 -9.18
CA LYS A 8 8.66 -25.55 -9.19
C LYS A 8 9.09 -25.10 -7.81
N THR A 9 10.24 -25.60 -7.34
CA THR A 9 10.84 -25.17 -6.09
C THR A 9 11.87 -24.08 -6.36
N TRP A 10 11.83 -22.98 -5.56
CA TRP A 10 12.81 -21.91 -5.61
C TRP A 10 13.54 -21.83 -4.28
N ILE A 11 14.87 -21.98 -4.32
CA ILE A 11 15.75 -21.85 -3.17
C ILE A 11 16.38 -20.47 -3.25
N LEU A 12 15.98 -19.57 -2.34
CA LEU A 12 16.57 -18.24 -2.21
C LEU A 12 17.73 -18.30 -1.22
N THR A 13 18.91 -17.87 -1.63
CA THR A 13 20.08 -17.81 -0.76
C THR A 13 20.77 -16.44 -0.88
N PRO A 14 21.16 -15.82 0.24
CA PRO A 14 21.89 -14.54 0.21
C PRO A 14 23.17 -14.64 -0.61
N THR A 15 23.89 -15.77 -0.47
CA THR A 15 25.15 -16.04 -1.20
C THR A 15 25.19 -17.47 -1.69
N ALA A 16 25.87 -17.71 -2.80
CA ALA A 16 26.18 -19.05 -3.30
C ALA A 16 27.58 -19.05 -3.90
N SER A 17 28.43 -19.96 -3.45
CA SER A 17 29.74 -20.18 -4.08
C SER A 17 29.60 -21.01 -5.35
N ALA A 18 30.56 -20.88 -6.27
CA ALA A 18 30.60 -21.73 -7.47
C ALA A 18 30.66 -23.23 -7.12
N GLU A 19 31.37 -23.58 -6.04
CA GLU A 19 31.46 -24.95 -5.55
C GLU A 19 30.11 -25.47 -5.06
N MET A 20 29.35 -24.65 -4.32
CA MET A 20 28.00 -25.00 -3.88
C MET A 20 27.08 -25.27 -5.09
N VAL A 21 27.06 -24.35 -6.05
CA VAL A 21 26.24 -24.49 -7.26
C VAL A 21 26.61 -25.75 -8.02
N ALA A 22 27.93 -26.06 -8.17
CA ALA A 22 28.40 -27.28 -8.82
C ALA A 22 27.99 -28.56 -8.08
N LYS A 23 28.05 -28.58 -6.73
CA LYS A 23 27.63 -29.74 -5.92
C LYS A 23 26.15 -30.06 -6.10
N PHE A 24 25.32 -29.08 -6.36
CA PHE A 24 23.91 -29.27 -6.67
C PHE A 24 23.62 -29.56 -8.14
N ASN A 25 24.67 -29.72 -8.98
CA ASN A 25 24.51 -29.86 -10.43
C ASN A 25 23.57 -28.81 -11.02
N ALA A 26 23.69 -27.55 -10.55
CA ALA A 26 22.86 -26.45 -11.01
C ALA A 26 23.64 -25.62 -12.03
N PHE A 27 22.96 -25.23 -13.13
CA PHE A 27 23.55 -24.51 -14.25
C PHE A 27 22.77 -23.24 -14.57
N PRO A 28 23.45 -22.17 -15.04
CA PRO A 28 22.73 -21.00 -15.54
C PRO A 28 22.02 -21.37 -16.85
N ALA A 29 20.74 -20.98 -17.00
CA ALA A 29 20.09 -21.12 -18.29
C ALA A 29 20.50 -19.99 -19.24
N SER A 30 20.57 -20.26 -20.53
CA SER A 30 21.04 -19.33 -21.56
C SER A 30 20.25 -18.00 -21.60
N ASN A 31 18.99 -17.99 -21.16
CA ASN A 31 18.10 -16.81 -21.13
C ASN A 31 17.68 -16.40 -19.71
N SER A 32 18.36 -16.88 -18.66
CA SER A 32 18.03 -16.50 -17.29
C SER A 32 18.83 -15.29 -16.82
N LEU A 33 18.28 -14.59 -15.82
CA LEU A 33 19.03 -13.54 -15.12
C LEU A 33 20.27 -14.14 -14.44
N ARG A 34 21.36 -13.38 -14.43
CA ARG A 34 22.56 -13.72 -13.64
C ARG A 34 22.16 -13.99 -12.19
N GLY A 35 22.73 -15.03 -11.59
CA GLY A 35 22.42 -15.43 -10.21
C GLY A 35 21.28 -16.42 -10.08
N ILE A 36 20.65 -16.87 -11.18
CA ILE A 36 19.66 -17.93 -11.20
C ILE A 36 20.24 -19.19 -11.83
N TYR A 37 20.22 -20.28 -11.09
CA TYR A 37 20.77 -21.58 -11.48
C TYR A 37 19.68 -22.64 -11.41
N TYR A 38 19.52 -23.42 -12.48
CA TYR A 38 18.53 -24.48 -12.58
C TYR A 38 19.17 -25.83 -12.34
N MET A 39 18.55 -26.63 -11.49
CA MET A 39 18.88 -28.04 -11.32
C MET A 39 18.27 -28.85 -12.46
N GLY A 40 18.68 -30.12 -12.61
CA GLY A 40 18.15 -30.97 -13.65
C GLY A 40 16.62 -31.04 -13.70
N GLU A 41 16.04 -31.24 -14.87
CA GLU A 41 14.59 -31.16 -15.12
C GLU A 41 13.75 -32.00 -14.14
N ALA A 42 14.22 -33.19 -13.77
CA ALA A 42 13.52 -34.06 -12.84
C ALA A 42 13.35 -33.46 -11.43
N VAL A 43 14.25 -32.57 -11.01
CA VAL A 43 14.23 -31.95 -9.67
C VAL A 43 13.33 -30.71 -9.66
N ARG A 44 13.09 -30.08 -10.81
CA ARG A 44 12.25 -28.87 -10.99
C ARG A 44 12.57 -27.75 -9.98
N THR A 45 13.86 -27.61 -9.66
CA THR A 45 14.34 -26.66 -8.63
C THR A 45 15.27 -25.65 -9.25
N ALA A 46 15.16 -24.40 -8.80
CA ALA A 46 16.10 -23.34 -9.13
C ALA A 46 16.69 -22.74 -7.86
N ILE A 47 17.97 -22.34 -7.92
CA ILE A 47 18.68 -21.64 -6.86
C ILE A 47 18.85 -20.19 -7.30
N VAL A 48 18.44 -19.25 -6.46
CA VAL A 48 18.62 -17.80 -6.67
C VAL A 48 19.69 -17.32 -5.71
N ALA A 49 20.87 -17.04 -6.25
CA ALA A 49 22.00 -16.45 -5.53
C ALA A 49 21.82 -14.92 -5.52
N ILE A 50 21.21 -14.37 -4.48
CA ILE A 50 20.74 -12.98 -4.41
C ILE A 50 21.87 -11.98 -4.67
N HIS A 51 23.08 -12.23 -4.15
CA HIS A 51 24.25 -11.34 -4.34
C HIS A 51 24.72 -11.23 -5.79
N GLN A 52 24.27 -12.12 -6.68
CA GLN A 52 24.64 -12.13 -8.10
C GLN A 52 23.56 -11.54 -9.00
N LEU A 53 22.37 -11.24 -8.44
CA LEU A 53 21.29 -10.65 -9.22
C LEU A 53 21.67 -9.28 -9.77
N PRO A 54 21.28 -8.95 -11.01
CA PRO A 54 21.48 -7.62 -11.57
C PRO A 54 20.71 -6.57 -10.78
N LYS A 55 21.19 -5.32 -10.78
CA LYS A 55 20.54 -4.20 -10.09
C LYS A 55 19.47 -3.61 -11.01
N THR A 56 18.28 -4.21 -10.99
CA THR A 56 17.11 -3.74 -11.72
C THR A 56 15.90 -3.63 -10.80
N THR A 57 14.85 -2.98 -11.26
CA THR A 57 13.61 -2.82 -10.51
C THR A 57 12.95 -4.17 -10.21
N GLU A 58 13.02 -5.12 -11.15
CA GLU A 58 12.43 -6.45 -11.00
C GLU A 58 13.13 -7.29 -9.93
N THR A 59 14.45 -7.10 -9.75
CA THR A 59 15.24 -7.84 -8.76
C THR A 59 15.34 -7.14 -7.41
N LEU A 60 14.87 -5.90 -7.31
CA LEU A 60 14.93 -5.09 -6.08
C LEU A 60 14.39 -5.86 -4.87
N TRP A 61 13.22 -6.47 -5.01
CA TRP A 61 12.50 -7.18 -3.94
C TRP A 61 13.27 -8.42 -3.44
N LEU A 62 13.93 -9.12 -4.34
CA LEU A 62 14.80 -10.24 -3.97
C LEU A 62 16.10 -9.75 -3.32
N ARG A 63 16.68 -8.65 -3.81
CA ARG A 63 17.93 -8.10 -3.28
C ARG A 63 17.77 -7.54 -1.86
N VAL A 64 16.56 -7.10 -1.50
CA VAL A 64 16.21 -6.71 -0.11
C VAL A 64 16.36 -7.89 0.86
N LEU A 65 16.14 -9.13 0.39
CA LEU A 65 16.33 -10.36 1.17
C LEU A 65 17.80 -10.81 1.20
N GLY A 66 18.70 -10.08 0.57
CA GLY A 66 20.13 -10.35 0.58
C GLY A 66 20.80 -10.02 1.91
N ARG A 67 22.13 -10.00 1.93
CA ARG A 67 22.95 -9.60 3.08
C ARG A 67 24.00 -8.56 2.68
N GLY A 68 24.51 -7.85 3.68
CA GLY A 68 25.61 -6.90 3.53
C GLY A 68 25.33 -5.81 2.50
N THR A 69 26.27 -5.55 1.62
CA THR A 69 26.21 -4.43 0.64
C THR A 69 25.03 -4.54 -0.31
N VAL A 70 24.64 -5.75 -0.72
CA VAL A 70 23.53 -5.96 -1.67
C VAL A 70 22.20 -5.53 -1.03
N GLN A 71 21.96 -5.93 0.20
CA GLN A 71 20.78 -5.56 0.95
C GLN A 71 20.74 -4.06 1.22
N LYS A 72 21.87 -3.45 1.64
CA LYS A 72 21.97 -2.01 1.89
C LYS A 72 21.58 -1.20 0.66
N GLN A 73 22.15 -1.54 -0.50
CA GLN A 73 21.83 -0.87 -1.76
C GLN A 73 20.36 -1.05 -2.16
N ALA A 74 19.81 -2.24 -1.97
CA ALA A 74 18.41 -2.49 -2.26
C ALA A 74 17.46 -1.69 -1.35
N ILE A 75 17.81 -1.50 -0.08
CA ILE A 75 17.06 -0.64 0.84
C ILE A 75 17.15 0.83 0.40
N ASP A 76 18.33 1.31 0.00
CA ASP A 76 18.48 2.69 -0.50
C ASP A 76 17.65 2.90 -1.78
N GLU A 77 17.64 1.93 -2.71
CA GLU A 77 16.80 1.95 -3.91
C GLU A 77 15.28 1.93 -3.54
N LEU A 78 14.87 1.10 -2.56
CA LEU A 78 13.51 1.05 -2.05
C LEU A 78 13.05 2.40 -1.49
N MET A 79 13.95 3.09 -0.77
CA MET A 79 13.67 4.41 -0.20
C MET A 79 13.56 5.50 -1.25
N ALA A 80 14.24 5.34 -2.39
CA ALA A 80 14.16 6.26 -3.52
C ALA A 80 12.88 6.09 -4.36
N LEU A 81 12.11 5.01 -4.15
CA LEU A 81 10.82 4.84 -4.82
C LEU A 81 9.83 5.93 -4.39
N PRO A 82 8.89 6.33 -5.27
CA PRO A 82 7.79 7.22 -4.91
C PRO A 82 7.05 6.75 -3.66
N GLN A 83 6.53 7.69 -2.88
CA GLN A 83 5.87 7.36 -1.61
C GLN A 83 4.58 6.57 -1.80
N ASP A 84 3.89 6.80 -2.91
CA ASP A 84 2.67 6.13 -3.34
C ASP A 84 2.92 4.78 -4.05
N HIS A 85 4.18 4.34 -4.14
CA HIS A 85 4.49 3.06 -4.78
C HIS A 85 3.86 1.89 -4.01
N PRO A 86 3.04 1.03 -4.66
CA PRO A 86 2.15 0.07 -4.00
C PRO A 86 2.86 -0.93 -3.08
N TYR A 87 4.13 -1.24 -3.36
CA TYR A 87 4.89 -2.21 -2.57
C TYR A 87 5.84 -1.58 -1.55
N ARG A 88 6.03 -0.25 -1.55
CA ARG A 88 7.00 0.41 -0.66
C ARG A 88 6.62 0.24 0.81
N GLY A 89 5.39 0.58 1.17
CA GLY A 89 4.90 0.50 2.55
C GLY A 89 4.94 -0.93 3.09
N VAL A 90 4.40 -1.88 2.33
CA VAL A 90 4.37 -3.31 2.71
C VAL A 90 5.78 -3.86 2.89
N THR A 91 6.73 -3.50 2.02
CA THR A 91 8.12 -3.98 2.13
C THR A 91 8.82 -3.39 3.34
N LEU A 92 8.60 -2.12 3.66
CA LEU A 92 9.14 -1.48 4.87
C LEU A 92 8.58 -2.14 6.15
N GLU A 93 7.30 -2.47 6.16
CA GLU A 93 6.68 -3.19 7.28
C GLU A 93 7.29 -4.59 7.47
N LEU A 94 7.48 -5.34 6.38
CA LEU A 94 8.14 -6.65 6.42
C LEU A 94 9.58 -6.56 6.92
N LEU A 95 10.35 -5.57 6.47
CA LEU A 95 11.70 -5.32 6.94
C LEU A 95 11.73 -4.94 8.43
N TYR A 96 10.76 -4.17 8.89
CA TYR A 96 10.64 -3.84 10.30
C TYR A 96 10.32 -5.08 11.14
N ASN A 97 9.40 -5.93 10.70
CA ASN A 97 9.08 -7.18 11.38
C ASN A 97 10.32 -8.12 11.43
N LEU A 98 11.10 -8.16 10.35
CA LEU A 98 12.39 -8.86 10.33
C LEU A 98 13.35 -8.29 11.38
N GLN A 99 13.47 -6.97 11.44
CA GLN A 99 14.28 -6.27 12.43
C GLN A 99 13.86 -6.64 13.87
N GLN A 100 12.57 -6.63 14.18
CA GLN A 100 12.07 -6.99 15.52
C GLN A 100 12.43 -8.43 15.88
N ASN A 101 12.30 -9.35 14.93
CA ASN A 101 12.68 -10.75 15.14
C ASN A 101 14.19 -10.91 15.36
N LEU A 102 15.02 -10.16 14.63
CA LEU A 102 16.47 -10.16 14.81
C LEU A 102 16.88 -9.59 16.17
N THR A 103 16.26 -8.50 16.63
CA THR A 103 16.60 -7.89 17.95
C THR A 103 16.30 -8.80 19.13
N THR A 104 15.42 -9.78 18.95
CA THR A 104 15.09 -10.76 20.00
C THR A 104 16.18 -11.85 20.14
N ASN A 105 17.04 -12.02 19.12
CA ASN A 105 18.13 -12.99 19.14
C ASN A 105 19.38 -12.38 19.82
N GLN A 106 20.00 -13.11 20.74
CA GLN A 106 21.16 -12.65 21.50
C GLN A 106 22.47 -12.64 20.69
N ASP A 107 22.57 -13.41 19.61
CA ASP A 107 23.76 -13.55 18.76
C ASP A 107 23.57 -12.82 17.41
N LEU A 108 23.54 -11.48 17.46
CA LEU A 108 23.46 -10.66 16.24
C LEU A 108 24.82 -10.56 15.54
N GLU A 109 24.87 -10.95 14.27
CA GLU A 109 26.02 -10.66 13.40
C GLU A 109 26.16 -9.15 13.15
N SER A 110 27.35 -8.69 12.74
CA SER A 110 27.62 -7.27 12.47
C SER A 110 26.68 -6.68 11.41
N ASP A 111 26.37 -7.45 10.38
CA ASP A 111 25.48 -7.04 9.27
C ASP A 111 24.03 -6.86 9.76
N ASP A 112 23.57 -7.70 10.67
CA ASP A 112 22.22 -7.61 11.25
C ASP A 112 22.09 -6.36 12.13
N ARG A 113 23.12 -6.00 12.90
CA ARG A 113 23.15 -4.77 13.72
C ARG A 113 23.08 -3.52 12.83
N GLU A 114 23.83 -3.50 11.73
CA GLU A 114 23.80 -2.37 10.80
C GLU A 114 22.44 -2.25 10.08
N LEU A 115 21.85 -3.38 9.71
CA LEU A 115 20.49 -3.43 9.16
C LEU A 115 19.47 -2.82 10.14
N ILE A 116 19.52 -3.22 11.41
CA ILE A 116 18.66 -2.71 12.48
C ILE A 116 18.79 -1.18 12.59
N MET A 117 20.02 -0.67 12.65
CA MET A 117 20.26 0.77 12.76
C MET A 117 19.73 1.56 11.56
N ARG A 118 19.79 1.00 10.35
CA ARG A 118 19.25 1.63 9.13
C ARG A 118 17.73 1.63 9.05
N LEU A 119 17.11 0.53 9.42
CA LEU A 119 15.66 0.37 9.27
C LEU A 119 14.86 1.15 10.32
N ALA A 120 15.40 1.31 11.53
CA ALA A 120 14.68 1.97 12.62
C ALA A 120 14.18 3.38 12.28
N PRO A 121 14.99 4.32 11.78
CA PRO A 121 14.52 5.65 11.44
C PRO A 121 13.54 5.66 10.27
N LEU A 122 13.74 4.77 9.28
CA LEU A 122 12.88 4.69 8.10
C LEU A 122 11.47 4.25 8.48
N TYR A 123 11.37 3.24 9.33
CA TYR A 123 10.09 2.78 9.82
C TYR A 123 9.37 3.84 10.67
N GLN A 124 10.07 4.55 11.55
CA GLN A 124 9.47 5.63 12.35
C GLN A 124 8.87 6.72 11.47
N THR A 125 9.61 7.15 10.44
CA THR A 125 9.12 8.15 9.50
C THR A 125 7.86 7.67 8.76
N GLU A 126 7.85 6.42 8.29
CA GLU A 126 6.71 5.85 7.58
C GLU A 126 5.50 5.68 8.51
N LYS A 127 5.70 5.22 9.73
CA LYS A 127 4.66 5.10 10.76
C LYS A 127 4.04 6.44 11.11
N GLU A 128 4.85 7.50 11.25
CA GLU A 128 4.36 8.84 11.52
C GLU A 128 3.54 9.39 10.35
N ARG A 129 3.99 9.13 9.10
CA ARG A 129 3.25 9.49 7.89
C ARG A 129 1.88 8.83 7.87
N ILE A 130 1.81 7.50 7.99
CA ILE A 130 0.54 6.75 8.02
C ILE A 130 -0.38 7.26 9.13
N LYS A 131 0.18 7.54 10.31
CA LYS A 131 -0.59 8.10 11.44
C LYS A 131 -1.13 9.50 11.15
N GLN A 132 -0.37 10.35 10.46
CA GLN A 132 -0.82 11.68 10.06
C GLN A 132 -1.91 11.62 9.00
N GLU A 133 -1.73 10.78 7.98
CA GLU A 133 -2.74 10.52 6.94
C GLU A 133 -4.05 10.03 7.55
N GLY A 134 -4.01 8.96 8.36
CA GLY A 134 -5.20 8.45 9.03
C GLY A 134 -5.86 9.46 9.98
N ARG A 135 -5.08 10.38 10.60
CA ARG A 135 -5.66 11.49 11.39
C ARG A 135 -6.33 12.53 10.50
N GLN A 136 -5.76 12.81 9.34
CA GLN A 136 -6.31 13.78 8.40
C GLN A 136 -7.60 13.23 7.77
N GLU A 137 -7.58 11.98 7.34
CA GLU A 137 -8.76 11.27 6.83
C GLU A 137 -9.88 11.23 7.89
N GLY A 138 -9.58 10.78 9.11
CA GLY A 138 -10.56 10.73 10.19
C GLY A 138 -11.10 12.12 10.61
N ARG A 139 -10.32 13.21 10.41
CA ARG A 139 -10.83 14.57 10.61
C ARG A 139 -11.79 14.98 9.50
N GLN A 140 -11.49 14.64 8.26
CA GLN A 140 -12.36 14.94 7.12
C GLN A 140 -13.67 14.17 7.21
N GLU A 141 -13.60 12.86 7.49
CA GLU A 141 -14.77 12.01 7.72
C GLU A 141 -15.62 12.54 8.88
N GLY A 142 -14.99 12.80 10.04
CA GLY A 142 -15.70 13.33 11.20
C GLY A 142 -16.32 14.71 10.99
N ARG A 143 -15.71 15.56 10.14
CA ARG A 143 -16.29 16.84 9.72
C ARG A 143 -17.52 16.60 8.84
N GLN A 144 -17.39 15.74 7.82
CA GLN A 144 -18.49 15.42 6.92
C GLN A 144 -19.69 14.82 7.65
N GLU A 145 -19.47 13.83 8.52
CA GLU A 145 -20.52 13.25 9.37
C GLU A 145 -21.16 14.26 10.30
N GLY A 146 -20.35 15.16 10.89
CA GLY A 146 -20.84 16.23 11.77
C GLY A 146 -21.75 17.21 11.02
N GLU A 147 -21.34 17.65 9.83
CA GLU A 147 -22.13 18.55 8.99
C GLU A 147 -23.40 17.88 8.48
N GLN A 148 -23.33 16.63 8.01
CA GLN A 148 -24.50 15.85 7.63
C GLN A 148 -25.54 15.76 8.76
N ARG A 149 -25.08 15.43 9.96
CA ARG A 149 -25.95 15.32 11.12
C ARG A 149 -26.66 16.64 11.45
N ILE A 150 -25.91 17.76 11.42
CA ILE A 150 -26.47 19.09 11.70
C ILE A 150 -27.49 19.46 10.63
N VAL A 151 -27.17 19.29 9.35
CA VAL A 151 -28.08 19.61 8.24
C VAL A 151 -29.35 18.77 8.30
N LEU A 152 -29.23 17.46 8.54
CA LEU A 152 -30.38 16.58 8.69
C LEU A 152 -31.25 16.95 9.89
N GLN A 153 -30.67 17.32 11.04
CA GLN A 153 -31.41 17.79 12.20
C GLN A 153 -32.19 19.08 11.90
N LEU A 154 -31.57 20.03 11.21
CA LEU A 154 -32.22 21.29 10.82
C LEU A 154 -33.39 21.03 9.85
N LEU A 155 -33.19 20.14 8.87
CA LEU A 155 -34.23 19.75 7.93
C LEU A 155 -35.41 19.05 8.62
N LEU A 156 -35.10 18.12 9.52
CA LEU A 156 -36.14 17.44 10.33
C LEU A 156 -36.88 18.41 11.26
N TYR A 157 -36.20 19.37 11.86
CA TYR A 157 -36.83 20.40 12.68
C TYR A 157 -37.77 21.29 11.86
N LYS A 158 -37.33 21.65 10.62
CA LYS A 158 -38.06 22.58 9.76
C LYS A 158 -39.28 21.92 9.06
N PHE A 159 -39.07 20.69 8.53
CA PHE A 159 -40.06 20.02 7.68
C PHE A 159 -40.74 18.81 8.36
N GLY A 160 -40.29 18.44 9.55
CA GLY A 160 -40.77 17.25 10.23
C GLY A 160 -40.15 15.98 9.64
N LYS A 161 -40.97 15.19 8.91
CA LYS A 161 -40.51 13.91 8.36
C LYS A 161 -39.94 14.11 6.95
N LEU A 162 -38.76 13.55 6.71
CA LEU A 162 -38.14 13.47 5.37
C LEU A 162 -38.29 12.05 4.80
N ASP A 163 -38.36 11.95 3.47
CA ASP A 163 -38.31 10.66 2.78
C ASP A 163 -36.90 10.06 2.89
N SER A 164 -36.81 8.73 2.95
CA SER A 164 -35.55 8.00 2.97
C SER A 164 -34.64 8.31 1.78
N LEU A 165 -35.20 8.50 0.60
CA LEU A 165 -34.46 8.87 -0.60
C LEU A 165 -33.77 10.25 -0.46
N LEU A 166 -34.44 11.20 0.17
CA LEU A 166 -33.85 12.54 0.42
C LEU A 166 -32.72 12.45 1.44
N ILE A 167 -32.87 11.63 2.46
CA ILE A 167 -31.83 11.39 3.47
C ILE A 167 -30.61 10.78 2.82
N GLU A 168 -30.76 9.75 1.98
CA GLU A 168 -29.67 9.12 1.24
C GLU A 168 -28.95 10.11 0.32
N GLN A 169 -29.68 10.94 -0.41
CA GLN A 169 -29.10 11.97 -1.27
C GLN A 169 -28.27 12.99 -0.48
N ILE A 170 -28.74 13.40 0.70
CA ILE A 170 -28.03 14.33 1.57
C ILE A 170 -26.76 13.69 2.13
N GLN A 171 -26.79 12.39 2.46
CA GLN A 171 -25.62 11.65 2.94
C GLN A 171 -24.51 11.49 1.90
N LEU A 172 -24.82 11.60 0.62
CA LEU A 172 -23.85 11.54 -0.48
C LEU A 172 -23.20 12.90 -0.80
N LEU A 173 -23.66 14.00 -0.17
CA LEU A 173 -23.15 15.34 -0.43
C LEU A 173 -21.74 15.52 0.14
N SER A 174 -20.89 16.27 -0.59
CA SER A 174 -19.60 16.74 -0.08
C SER A 174 -19.77 17.76 1.06
N VAL A 175 -18.69 18.04 1.78
CA VAL A 175 -18.67 19.04 2.86
C VAL A 175 -19.12 20.41 2.33
N GLU A 176 -18.60 20.83 1.18
CA GLU A 176 -18.94 22.10 0.54
C GLU A 176 -20.41 22.17 0.14
N GLN A 177 -20.96 21.05 -0.35
CA GLN A 177 -22.37 20.93 -0.71
C GLN A 177 -23.27 20.95 0.53
N LEU A 178 -22.84 20.32 1.64
CA LEU A 178 -23.56 20.36 2.92
C LEU A 178 -23.59 21.79 3.49
N GLU A 179 -22.46 22.52 3.46
CA GLU A 179 -22.41 23.92 3.85
C GLU A 179 -23.33 24.80 2.96
N ALA A 180 -23.34 24.56 1.64
CA ALA A 180 -24.23 25.25 0.72
C ALA A 180 -25.70 24.96 1.00
N LEU A 181 -26.04 23.69 1.29
CA LEU A 181 -27.39 23.26 1.68
C LEU A 181 -27.82 23.93 2.98
N GLY A 182 -26.93 23.99 3.98
CA GLY A 182 -27.17 24.67 5.25
C GLY A 182 -27.55 26.16 5.10
N LYS A 183 -26.90 26.85 4.15
CA LYS A 183 -27.22 28.25 3.81
C LYS A 183 -28.54 28.34 3.03
N ALA A 184 -28.76 27.49 2.03
CA ALA A 184 -29.96 27.49 1.20
C ALA A 184 -31.21 27.12 2.02
N LEU A 185 -31.08 26.27 3.03
CA LEU A 185 -32.15 25.83 3.91
C LEU A 185 -32.88 26.99 4.59
N LEU A 186 -32.20 28.10 4.85
CA LEU A 186 -32.82 29.29 5.45
C LEU A 186 -33.90 29.89 4.57
N GLY A 187 -33.78 29.76 3.26
CA GLY A 187 -34.73 30.26 2.25
C GLY A 187 -35.82 29.28 1.87
N PHE A 188 -35.73 28.00 2.24
CA PHE A 188 -36.73 26.99 1.88
C PHE A 188 -37.97 27.14 2.76
N SER A 189 -39.14 27.03 2.17
CA SER A 189 -40.42 27.02 2.88
C SER A 189 -41.10 25.65 2.80
N GLU A 190 -40.81 24.86 1.77
CA GLU A 190 -41.45 23.60 1.47
C GLU A 190 -40.43 22.55 0.97
N ILE A 191 -40.72 21.25 1.16
CA ILE A 191 -39.88 20.12 0.73
C ILE A 191 -39.55 20.14 -0.77
N PRO A 192 -40.46 20.48 -1.72
CA PRO A 192 -40.15 20.53 -3.13
C PRO A 192 -38.96 21.45 -3.49
N GLN A 193 -38.71 22.50 -2.70
CA GLN A 193 -37.56 23.38 -2.93
C GLN A 193 -36.25 22.68 -2.61
N LEU A 194 -36.20 21.84 -1.59
CA LEU A 194 -35.07 20.98 -1.29
C LEU A 194 -34.81 19.96 -2.40
N GLU A 195 -35.86 19.33 -2.92
CA GLU A 195 -35.74 18.36 -4.02
C GLU A 195 -35.17 18.98 -5.29
N ILE A 196 -35.65 20.18 -5.65
CA ILE A 196 -35.13 20.93 -6.79
C ILE A 196 -33.66 21.29 -6.58
N TRP A 197 -33.31 21.73 -5.38
CA TRP A 197 -31.92 22.09 -5.05
C TRP A 197 -30.98 20.89 -5.16
N LEU A 198 -31.33 19.73 -4.59
CA LEU A 198 -30.55 18.48 -4.67
C LEU A 198 -30.40 18.01 -6.13
N ARG A 199 -31.43 18.12 -6.94
CA ARG A 199 -31.38 17.78 -8.36
C ARG A 199 -30.39 18.66 -9.13
N ASN A 200 -30.41 19.97 -8.88
CA ASN A 200 -29.51 20.92 -9.53
C ASN A 200 -28.04 20.66 -9.18
N ILE A 201 -27.72 20.34 -7.94
CA ILE A 201 -26.36 19.95 -7.51
C ILE A 201 -25.90 18.68 -8.22
N SER A 202 -26.76 17.65 -8.28
CA SER A 202 -26.44 16.38 -8.94
C SER A 202 -26.23 16.53 -10.47
N GLN A 203 -26.83 17.54 -11.11
CA GLN A 203 -26.62 17.85 -12.51
C GLN A 203 -25.28 18.58 -12.71
N ALA A 204 -24.96 19.56 -11.88
CA ALA A 204 -23.71 20.30 -11.93
C ALA A 204 -22.47 19.39 -11.80
N ASP A 205 -22.55 18.38 -10.91
CA ASP A 205 -21.46 17.40 -10.75
C ASP A 205 -21.24 16.52 -11.98
N ARG A 206 -22.32 16.14 -12.67
CA ARG A 206 -22.24 15.35 -13.91
C ARG A 206 -21.61 16.14 -15.07
N ASP A 207 -21.91 17.43 -15.15
CA ASP A 207 -21.35 18.30 -16.18
C ASP A 207 -19.85 18.55 -15.97
N GLN A 208 -19.37 18.57 -14.72
CA GLN A 208 -17.95 18.70 -14.39
C GLN A 208 -17.13 17.42 -14.63
N GLN A 209 -17.74 16.24 -14.56
CA GLN A 209 -17.08 14.95 -14.83
C GLN A 209 -17.02 14.60 -16.33
N SER A 210 -17.68 15.37 -17.18
CA SER A 210 -17.77 15.12 -18.64
C SER A 210 -16.78 15.97 -19.45
N ILE A 211 -15.89 16.74 -18.82
CA ILE A 211 -14.83 17.57 -19.41
C ILE A 211 -13.47 16.95 -19.13
#